data_935135a34e310b7a9dfa6918f5d7b858
#
_entry.id   935135a34e310b7a9dfa6918f5d7b858
#
_cell.length_a   1.000
_cell.length_b   1.000
_cell.length_c   1.000
_cell.angle_alpha   90.00
_cell.angle_beta   90.00
_cell.angle_gamma   90.00
#
_symmetry.space_group_name_H-M   'P 1'
#
loop_
_entity.id
_entity.type
_entity.pdbx_description
1 polymer ?
#
loop_
_entity_poly.entity_id
_entity_poly.type
_entity_poly.pdbx_seq_one_letter_code
_entity_poly.pdbx_strand_id
1 'polypeptide(L)'
;MRRELEESLDLLSKEWDVDPIIRNFILGQCDDVSEFVVKVKDVIFHIPCLTKEDSYILWKCYWPDCHNCCNRQGRLPLTSDDLITIGKSLKYKQTSTFIKNETNIATWQENGPSGNTNTIMTMINLKRKKDETVAEDGTHIPCRFLDEKGYCGLHPRRPGVCYLYPFSSWLENENGKARVHATFQFTGDCPGFYLAKSIDPMKNVLLDYSKIIYDYNMSSNRTVRENFGFVTMNI
;
A
#
# COMPACT_ATOMS: atom_id res chain seq x y z
N MET A 1 3.11 13.32 -12.55
CA MET A 1 3.37 12.90 -11.16
C MET A 1 3.20 14.04 -10.14
N ARG A 2 4.03 15.13 -10.14
CA ARG A 2 3.88 16.22 -9.14
C ARG A 2 2.53 16.95 -9.24
N ARG A 3 2.08 17.31 -10.46
CA ARG A 3 0.81 17.98 -10.70
C ARG A 3 -0.40 17.13 -10.27
N GLU A 4 -0.39 15.84 -10.53
CA GLU A 4 -1.45 14.91 -10.13
C GLU A 4 -1.55 14.79 -8.61
N LEU A 5 -0.38 14.79 -7.92
CA LEU A 5 -0.34 14.79 -6.46
C LEU A 5 -0.90 16.10 -5.87
N GLU A 6 -0.57 17.25 -6.48
CA GLU A 6 -1.14 18.55 -6.09
C GLU A 6 -2.66 18.58 -6.30
N GLU A 7 -3.15 18.11 -7.44
CA GLU A 7 -4.58 18.01 -7.75
C GLU A 7 -5.31 17.08 -6.76
N SER A 8 -4.71 15.94 -6.40
CA SER A 8 -5.25 15.01 -5.38
C SER A 8 -5.35 15.67 -4.01
N LEU A 9 -4.30 16.37 -3.58
CA LEU A 9 -4.30 17.08 -2.31
C LEU A 9 -5.29 18.24 -2.27
N ASP A 10 -5.48 18.95 -3.39
CA ASP A 10 -6.48 20.02 -3.50
C ASP A 10 -7.90 19.48 -3.41
N LEU A 11 -8.17 18.31 -4.00
CA LEU A 11 -9.45 17.63 -3.84
C LEU A 11 -9.66 17.16 -2.41
N LEU A 12 -8.64 16.57 -1.80
CA LEU A 12 -8.68 16.12 -0.41
C LEU A 12 -8.98 17.27 0.55
N SER A 13 -8.32 18.41 0.37
CA SER A 13 -8.47 19.59 1.24
C SER A 13 -9.84 20.28 1.09
N LYS A 14 -10.63 19.98 0.05
CA LYS A 14 -12.01 20.47 -0.07
C LYS A 14 -12.99 19.72 0.82
N GLU A 15 -12.70 18.47 1.12
CA GLU A 15 -13.59 17.56 1.85
C GLU A 15 -13.13 17.37 3.30
N TRP A 16 -11.84 17.54 3.55
CA TRP A 16 -11.18 17.24 4.82
C TRP A 16 -10.29 18.39 5.26
N ASP A 17 -10.21 18.61 6.56
CA ASP A 17 -9.28 19.59 7.17
C ASP A 17 -7.87 18.99 7.21
N VAL A 18 -7.16 19.13 6.10
CA VAL A 18 -5.78 18.63 5.97
C VAL A 18 -4.81 19.68 6.50
N ASP A 19 -4.00 19.29 7.48
CA ASP A 19 -2.95 20.17 8.02
C ASP A 19 -2.02 20.67 6.91
N PRO A 20 -1.82 21.99 6.74
CA PRO A 20 -0.94 22.54 5.71
C PRO A 20 0.51 22.01 5.78
N ILE A 21 1.01 21.66 6.96
CA ILE A 21 2.34 21.09 7.14
C ILE A 21 2.39 19.68 6.56
N ILE A 22 1.35 18.87 6.78
CA ILE A 22 1.23 17.52 6.17
C ILE A 22 1.19 17.65 4.64
N ARG A 23 0.41 18.62 4.11
CA ARG A 23 0.36 18.88 2.67
C ARG A 23 1.74 19.24 2.12
N ASN A 24 2.45 20.16 2.78
CA ASN A 24 3.80 20.56 2.37
C ASN A 24 4.79 19.39 2.41
N PHE A 25 4.71 18.56 3.45
CA PHE A 25 5.51 17.35 3.55
C PHE A 25 5.27 16.40 2.38
N ILE A 26 4.01 16.10 2.06
CA ILE A 26 3.64 15.20 0.96
C ILE A 26 4.14 15.75 -0.40
N LEU A 27 4.15 17.06 -0.56
CA LEU A 27 4.69 17.74 -1.75
C LEU A 27 6.23 17.82 -1.78
N GLY A 28 6.93 17.32 -0.75
CA GLY A 28 8.38 17.42 -0.63
C GLY A 28 8.89 18.86 -0.44
N GLN A 29 8.11 19.70 0.24
CA GLN A 29 8.41 21.11 0.52
C GLN A 29 8.92 21.34 1.95
N CYS A 30 9.13 20.28 2.72
CA CYS A 30 9.73 20.35 4.05
C CYS A 30 11.21 20.00 3.98
N ASP A 31 12.07 20.89 4.48
CA ASP A 31 13.53 20.75 4.39
C ASP A 31 14.13 19.87 5.49
N ASP A 32 13.49 19.81 6.66
CA ASP A 32 14.05 19.16 7.86
C ASP A 32 13.24 17.92 8.23
N VAL A 33 13.32 16.89 7.38
CA VAL A 33 12.68 15.59 7.60
C VAL A 33 13.71 14.56 8.02
N SER A 34 13.43 13.86 9.11
CA SER A 34 14.18 12.70 9.59
C SER A 34 13.27 11.49 9.69
N GLU A 35 13.84 10.33 9.99
CA GLU A 35 13.07 9.11 10.22
C GLU A 35 13.26 8.61 11.64
N PHE A 36 12.17 8.29 12.30
CA PHE A 36 12.17 7.49 13.52
C PHE A 36 12.01 6.02 13.15
N VAL A 37 13.07 5.25 13.39
CA VAL A 37 13.10 3.82 13.05
C VAL A 37 12.77 3.01 14.30
N VAL A 38 11.72 2.19 14.22
CA VAL A 38 11.30 1.33 15.32
C VAL A 38 11.01 -0.09 14.85
N LYS A 39 11.57 -1.07 15.54
CA LYS A 39 11.27 -2.48 15.29
C LYS A 39 10.08 -2.92 16.14
N VAL A 40 9.05 -3.44 15.47
CA VAL A 40 7.88 -4.07 16.09
C VAL A 40 7.75 -5.49 15.57
N LYS A 41 8.00 -6.48 16.41
CA LYS A 41 8.11 -7.90 16.03
C LYS A 41 9.13 -8.09 14.87
N ASP A 42 8.67 -8.56 13.72
CA ASP A 42 9.48 -8.90 12.56
C ASP A 42 9.49 -7.81 11.49
N VAL A 43 8.95 -6.62 11.80
CA VAL A 43 8.89 -5.47 10.89
C VAL A 43 9.64 -4.28 11.47
N ILE A 44 10.41 -3.62 10.63
CA ILE A 44 11.10 -2.35 10.91
C ILE A 44 10.29 -1.23 10.26
N PHE A 45 9.72 -0.35 11.09
CA PHE A 45 8.93 0.79 10.64
C PHE A 45 9.77 2.05 10.57
N HIS A 46 9.63 2.78 9.47
CA HIS A 46 10.22 4.09 9.22
C HIS A 46 9.13 5.14 9.29
N ILE A 47 9.09 5.87 10.39
CA ILE A 47 8.07 6.90 10.65
C ILE A 47 8.66 8.26 10.41
N PRO A 48 8.13 9.09 9.49
CA PRO A 48 8.64 10.43 9.26
C PRO A 48 8.52 11.33 10.49
N CYS A 49 9.57 12.11 10.73
CA CYS A 49 9.63 13.09 11.79
C CYS A 49 10.06 14.45 11.21
N LEU A 50 9.28 15.47 11.47
CA LEU A 50 9.58 16.86 11.12
C LEU A 50 10.37 17.47 12.26
N THR A 51 11.67 17.68 12.06
CA THR A 51 12.57 18.12 13.14
C THR A 51 12.29 19.54 13.61
N LYS A 52 11.94 20.45 12.72
CA LYS A 52 11.51 21.82 13.08
C LYS A 52 10.26 21.83 13.96
N GLU A 53 9.32 20.95 13.63
CA GLU A 53 8.05 20.85 14.34
C GLU A 53 8.17 19.96 15.58
N ASP A 54 9.31 19.31 15.78
CA ASP A 54 9.49 18.27 16.82
C ASP A 54 8.29 17.33 16.85
N SER A 55 7.89 16.82 15.67
CA SER A 55 6.63 16.09 15.50
C SER A 55 6.77 14.93 14.54
N TYR A 56 6.14 13.82 14.89
CA TYR A 56 5.99 12.67 14.03
C TYR A 56 4.78 12.84 13.12
N ILE A 57 4.89 12.35 11.89
CA ILE A 57 3.72 12.18 11.02
C ILE A 57 3.12 10.81 11.33
N LEU A 58 1.95 10.81 11.90
CA LEU A 58 1.20 9.63 12.28
C LEU A 58 -0.05 9.47 11.42
N TRP A 59 -0.75 8.34 11.58
CA TRP A 59 -1.92 8.01 10.79
C TRP A 59 -3.04 7.39 11.63
N LYS A 60 -4.28 7.70 11.25
CA LYS A 60 -5.50 7.03 11.72
C LYS A 60 -6.47 6.81 10.55
N CYS A 61 -7.25 5.75 10.60
CA CYS A 61 -8.29 5.49 9.61
C CYS A 61 -9.60 6.19 9.98
N TYR A 62 -10.24 6.83 9.02
CA TYR A 62 -11.56 7.43 9.17
C TYR A 62 -12.69 6.55 8.63
N TRP A 63 -12.43 5.25 8.35
CA TRP A 63 -13.53 4.36 7.99
C TRP A 63 -14.57 4.27 9.13
N PRO A 64 -15.91 4.31 8.85
CA PRO A 64 -16.56 4.20 7.53
C PRO A 64 -16.78 5.53 6.79
N ASP A 65 -16.38 6.66 7.33
CA ASP A 65 -16.64 7.97 6.71
C ASP A 65 -15.74 8.25 5.50
N CYS A 66 -14.62 7.56 5.40
CA CYS A 66 -13.65 7.70 4.30
C CYS A 66 -13.46 6.40 3.54
N HIS A 67 -13.54 6.47 2.19
CA HIS A 67 -13.32 5.35 1.27
C HIS A 67 -12.25 5.64 0.21
N ASN A 68 -11.45 6.69 0.39
CA ASN A 68 -10.52 7.19 -0.62
C ASN A 68 -9.52 6.12 -1.09
N CYS A 69 -9.02 5.27 -0.18
CA CYS A 69 -8.13 4.16 -0.54
C CYS A 69 -8.77 3.11 -1.47
N CYS A 70 -10.10 3.03 -1.54
CA CYS A 70 -10.82 2.18 -2.48
C CYS A 70 -11.19 2.91 -3.78
N ASN A 71 -11.44 4.22 -3.70
CA ASN A 71 -11.82 5.05 -4.84
C ASN A 71 -10.64 5.38 -5.76
N ARG A 72 -9.44 5.47 -5.20
CA ARG A 72 -8.27 6.02 -5.89
C ARG A 72 -7.04 5.11 -5.83
N GLN A 73 -7.23 3.86 -5.47
CA GLN A 73 -6.11 2.93 -5.31
C GLN A 73 -5.51 2.54 -6.66
N GLY A 74 -4.18 2.45 -6.71
CA GLY A 74 -3.41 1.98 -7.85
C GLY A 74 -3.55 0.48 -8.12
N ARG A 75 -2.45 -0.19 -8.43
CA ARG A 75 -2.42 -1.63 -8.71
C ARG A 75 -2.88 -2.46 -7.51
N LEU A 76 -3.50 -3.59 -7.81
CA LEU A 76 -3.95 -4.58 -6.81
C LEU A 76 -3.21 -5.90 -7.03
N PRO A 77 -1.94 -6.02 -6.65
CA PRO A 77 -1.19 -7.26 -6.76
C PRO A 77 -1.80 -8.33 -5.86
N LEU A 78 -1.90 -9.54 -6.41
CA LEU A 78 -2.48 -10.69 -5.74
C LEU A 78 -1.40 -11.70 -5.37
N THR A 79 -1.49 -12.23 -4.17
CA THR A 79 -0.73 -13.41 -3.75
C THR A 79 -1.41 -14.70 -4.23
N SER A 80 -0.70 -15.83 -4.17
CA SER A 80 -1.30 -17.14 -4.47
C SER A 80 -2.52 -17.44 -3.59
N ASP A 81 -2.48 -17.01 -2.33
CA ASP A 81 -3.59 -17.17 -1.39
C ASP A 81 -4.80 -16.29 -1.79
N ASP A 82 -4.54 -15.07 -2.27
CA ASP A 82 -5.59 -14.18 -2.78
C ASP A 82 -6.29 -14.78 -4.00
N LEU A 83 -5.53 -15.36 -4.94
CA LEU A 83 -6.10 -15.99 -6.15
C LEU A 83 -7.12 -17.08 -5.78
N ILE A 84 -6.81 -17.89 -4.78
CA ILE A 84 -7.69 -18.96 -4.31
C ILE A 84 -8.89 -18.37 -3.56
N THR A 85 -8.64 -17.47 -2.65
CA THR A 85 -9.67 -16.94 -1.73
C THR A 85 -10.68 -16.07 -2.45
N ILE A 86 -10.21 -15.16 -3.30
CA ILE A 86 -11.07 -14.26 -4.08
C ILE A 86 -11.81 -15.04 -5.16
N GLY A 87 -11.11 -15.97 -5.84
CA GLY A 87 -11.75 -16.83 -6.85
C GLY A 87 -12.94 -17.62 -6.27
N LYS A 88 -12.78 -18.21 -5.08
CA LYS A 88 -13.87 -18.87 -4.36
C LYS A 88 -14.99 -17.91 -3.95
N SER A 89 -14.64 -16.72 -3.48
CA SER A 89 -15.63 -15.69 -3.07
C SER A 89 -16.47 -15.23 -4.26
N LEU A 90 -15.87 -15.14 -5.45
CA LEU A 90 -16.55 -14.83 -6.71
C LEU A 90 -17.18 -16.06 -7.38
N LYS A 91 -17.25 -17.20 -6.69
CA LYS A 91 -17.89 -18.46 -7.14
C LYS A 91 -17.26 -19.08 -8.40
N TYR A 92 -15.99 -18.84 -8.66
CA TYR A 92 -15.27 -19.53 -9.71
C TYR A 92 -15.00 -20.99 -9.32
N LYS A 93 -15.33 -21.91 -10.21
CA LYS A 93 -15.08 -23.37 -10.02
C LYS A 93 -13.59 -23.71 -10.14
N GLN A 94 -12.85 -22.94 -10.94
CA GLN A 94 -11.44 -23.15 -11.24
C GLN A 94 -10.66 -21.83 -11.11
N THR A 95 -9.54 -21.88 -10.42
CA THR A 95 -8.66 -20.70 -10.23
C THR A 95 -8.12 -20.19 -11.57
N SER A 96 -7.83 -21.08 -12.54
CA SER A 96 -7.38 -20.69 -13.88
C SER A 96 -8.41 -19.82 -14.62
N THR A 97 -9.70 -20.14 -14.49
CA THR A 97 -10.77 -19.32 -15.08
C THR A 97 -10.87 -17.95 -14.41
N PHE A 98 -10.71 -17.91 -13.08
CA PHE A 98 -10.63 -16.65 -12.35
C PHE A 98 -9.45 -15.80 -12.84
N ILE A 99 -8.25 -16.37 -12.92
CA ILE A 99 -7.05 -15.67 -13.37
C ILE A 99 -7.28 -15.08 -14.78
N LYS A 100 -7.78 -15.89 -15.72
CA LYS A 100 -8.01 -15.45 -17.10
C LYS A 100 -9.00 -14.28 -17.19
N ASN A 101 -10.09 -14.32 -16.43
CA ASN A 101 -11.17 -13.37 -16.54
C ASN A 101 -10.97 -12.11 -15.71
N GLU A 102 -10.38 -12.26 -14.51
CA GLU A 102 -10.41 -11.24 -13.47
C GLU A 102 -9.06 -10.58 -13.21
N THR A 103 -7.99 -11.11 -13.82
CA THR A 103 -6.64 -10.61 -13.57
C THR A 103 -5.92 -10.22 -14.85
N ASN A 104 -4.85 -9.47 -14.69
CA ASN A 104 -3.84 -9.22 -15.70
C ASN A 104 -2.44 -9.36 -15.08
N ILE A 105 -1.43 -9.62 -15.92
CA ILE A 105 -0.03 -9.57 -15.48
C ILE A 105 0.48 -8.17 -15.76
N ALA A 106 1.00 -7.51 -14.74
CA ALA A 106 1.63 -6.20 -14.88
C ALA A 106 3.10 -6.30 -14.49
N THR A 107 3.95 -5.64 -15.27
CA THR A 107 5.39 -5.50 -15.01
C THR A 107 5.70 -4.01 -14.91
N TRP A 108 6.43 -3.63 -13.87
CA TRP A 108 6.86 -2.25 -13.66
C TRP A 108 8.24 -2.19 -13.02
N GLN A 109 8.87 -1.04 -13.09
CA GLN A 109 10.14 -0.78 -12.42
C GLN A 109 9.87 -0.10 -11.08
N GLU A 110 10.53 -0.57 -10.03
CA GLU A 110 10.58 0.08 -8.74
C GLU A 110 12.01 0.54 -8.47
N ASN A 111 12.15 1.79 -8.03
CA ASN A 111 13.41 2.27 -7.52
C ASN A 111 13.59 1.71 -6.11
N GLY A 112 14.74 1.11 -5.85
CA GLY A 112 15.08 0.68 -4.48
C GLY A 112 15.13 1.90 -3.53
N PRO A 113 15.06 1.66 -2.20
CA PRO A 113 15.04 2.72 -1.19
C PRO A 113 16.22 3.70 -1.28
N SER A 114 17.35 3.25 -1.82
CA SER A 114 18.56 4.06 -2.07
C SER A 114 18.60 4.72 -3.45
N GLY A 115 17.56 4.60 -4.27
CA GLY A 115 17.50 5.18 -5.62
C GLY A 115 18.42 4.55 -6.67
N ASN A 116 19.26 3.59 -6.29
CA ASN A 116 20.34 3.09 -7.15
C ASN A 116 20.07 1.72 -7.82
N THR A 117 18.93 1.09 -7.56
CA THR A 117 18.60 -0.20 -8.17
C THR A 117 17.18 -0.18 -8.73
N ASN A 118 17.08 -0.20 -10.05
CA ASN A 118 15.81 -0.45 -10.73
C ASN A 118 15.49 -1.95 -10.65
N THR A 119 14.52 -2.31 -9.83
CA THR A 119 14.03 -3.68 -9.75
C THR A 119 12.79 -3.82 -10.64
N ILE A 120 12.81 -4.82 -11.53
CA ILE A 120 11.63 -5.15 -12.34
C ILE A 120 10.72 -6.04 -11.50
N MET A 121 9.54 -5.53 -11.21
CA MET A 121 8.49 -6.26 -10.51
C MET A 121 7.47 -6.81 -11.49
N THR A 122 7.14 -8.10 -11.36
CA THR A 122 6.09 -8.74 -12.17
C THR A 122 5.10 -9.42 -11.23
N MET A 123 3.84 -9.04 -11.31
CA MET A 123 2.79 -9.55 -10.43
C MET A 123 1.49 -9.80 -11.20
N ILE A 124 0.70 -10.75 -10.69
CA ILE A 124 -0.70 -10.92 -11.11
C ILE A 124 -1.52 -9.87 -10.38
N ASN A 125 -2.21 -9.01 -11.13
CA ASN A 125 -3.04 -7.94 -10.58
C ASN A 125 -4.51 -8.21 -10.82
N LEU A 126 -5.34 -7.88 -9.84
CA LEU A 126 -6.79 -7.86 -9.99
C LEU A 126 -7.18 -6.69 -10.91
N LYS A 127 -7.99 -6.95 -11.94
CA LYS A 127 -8.56 -5.90 -12.78
C LYS A 127 -9.43 -4.97 -11.94
N ARG A 128 -9.23 -3.67 -12.06
CA ARG A 128 -9.98 -2.65 -11.31
C ARG A 128 -11.40 -2.52 -11.84
N LYS A 129 -11.55 -2.40 -13.14
CA LYS A 129 -12.83 -2.48 -13.86
C LYS A 129 -12.85 -3.73 -14.73
N LYS A 130 -14.05 -4.28 -14.96
CA LYS A 130 -14.20 -5.58 -15.64
C LYS A 130 -13.70 -5.54 -17.07
N ASP A 131 -13.89 -4.43 -17.78
CA ASP A 131 -13.71 -4.31 -19.22
C ASP A 131 -12.57 -3.35 -19.62
N GLU A 132 -11.81 -2.84 -18.66
CA GLU A 132 -10.71 -1.91 -18.94
C GLU A 132 -9.36 -2.55 -18.67
N THR A 133 -8.44 -2.39 -19.59
CA THR A 133 -7.01 -2.45 -19.31
C THR A 133 -6.71 -1.32 -18.33
N VAL A 134 -6.19 -1.64 -17.17
CA VAL A 134 -5.72 -0.64 -16.21
C VAL A 134 -4.68 0.20 -16.91
N ALA A 135 -4.85 1.53 -16.93
CA ALA A 135 -3.81 2.44 -17.39
C ALA A 135 -2.49 2.09 -16.69
N GLU A 136 -1.36 2.27 -17.35
CA GLU A 136 -0.05 1.84 -16.83
C GLU A 136 0.24 2.39 -15.43
N ASP A 137 -0.23 3.58 -15.11
CA ASP A 137 -0.13 4.19 -13.79
C ASP A 137 -1.21 3.71 -12.81
N GLY A 138 -2.35 3.21 -13.31
CA GLY A 138 -3.43 2.60 -12.52
C GLY A 138 -4.00 3.48 -11.40
N THR A 139 -3.62 4.76 -11.39
CA THR A 139 -4.00 5.71 -10.35
C THR A 139 -5.43 6.20 -10.56
N HIS A 140 -6.12 6.53 -9.48
CA HIS A 140 -7.45 7.16 -9.48
C HIS A 140 -8.60 6.36 -10.11
N ILE A 141 -8.43 5.04 -10.31
CA ILE A 141 -9.51 4.18 -10.80
C ILE A 141 -10.25 3.56 -9.61
N PRO A 142 -11.56 3.80 -9.45
CA PRO A 142 -12.34 3.18 -8.37
C PRO A 142 -12.30 1.66 -8.45
N CYS A 143 -12.28 1.02 -7.28
CA CYS A 143 -12.37 -0.43 -7.21
C CYS A 143 -13.76 -0.89 -7.65
N ARG A 144 -13.85 -1.81 -8.62
CA ARG A 144 -15.12 -2.35 -9.13
C ARG A 144 -15.95 -3.11 -8.08
N PHE A 145 -15.36 -3.46 -6.95
CA PHE A 145 -16.04 -4.11 -5.82
C PHE A 145 -16.52 -3.13 -4.77
N LEU A 146 -16.31 -1.83 -5.00
CA LEU A 146 -16.87 -0.78 -4.16
C LEU A 146 -18.31 -0.54 -4.60
N ASP A 147 -19.26 -0.67 -3.67
CA ASP A 147 -20.67 -0.36 -3.92
C ASP A 147 -20.92 1.17 -3.82
N GLU A 148 -22.14 1.59 -4.15
CA GLU A 148 -22.56 2.99 -4.11
C GLU A 148 -22.53 3.60 -2.70
N LYS A 149 -22.49 2.77 -1.66
CA LYS A 149 -22.40 3.18 -0.26
C LYS A 149 -20.97 3.17 0.27
N GLY A 150 -19.98 2.84 -0.58
CA GLY A 150 -18.59 2.78 -0.20
C GLY A 150 -18.15 1.47 0.47
N TYR A 151 -18.98 0.42 0.48
CA TYR A 151 -18.61 -0.87 1.04
C TYR A 151 -17.95 -1.78 0.01
N CYS A 152 -16.94 -2.54 0.46
CA CYS A 152 -16.24 -3.48 -0.39
C CYS A 152 -17.00 -4.82 -0.50
N GLY A 153 -17.42 -5.19 -1.70
CA GLY A 153 -18.10 -6.47 -1.97
C GLY A 153 -17.22 -7.71 -1.76
N LEU A 154 -15.91 -7.55 -1.58
CA LEU A 154 -15.00 -8.65 -1.21
C LEU A 154 -14.80 -8.79 0.31
N HIS A 155 -15.30 -7.84 1.10
CA HIS A 155 -15.13 -7.91 2.56
C HIS A 155 -15.82 -9.16 3.14
N PRO A 156 -15.19 -9.86 4.13
CA PRO A 156 -13.88 -9.62 4.75
C PRO A 156 -12.69 -10.24 3.99
N ARG A 157 -12.89 -10.80 2.80
CA ARG A 157 -11.88 -11.55 2.03
C ARG A 157 -11.27 -10.71 0.90
N ARG A 158 -10.93 -9.46 1.21
CA ARG A 158 -10.26 -8.58 0.24
C ARG A 158 -8.80 -8.98 0.02
N PRO A 159 -8.17 -8.55 -1.11
CA PRO A 159 -6.76 -8.82 -1.37
C PRO A 159 -5.84 -8.40 -0.23
N GLY A 160 -4.76 -9.14 -0.01
CA GLY A 160 -3.77 -8.84 1.03
C GLY A 160 -3.24 -7.41 0.96
N VAL A 161 -2.99 -6.90 -0.25
CA VAL A 161 -2.55 -5.51 -0.47
C VAL A 161 -3.54 -4.47 0.06
N CYS A 162 -4.84 -4.77 0.07
CA CYS A 162 -5.85 -3.85 0.61
C CYS A 162 -5.79 -3.70 2.15
N TYR A 163 -5.11 -4.60 2.84
CA TYR A 163 -4.88 -4.51 4.28
C TYR A 163 -3.61 -3.73 4.62
N LEU A 164 -2.70 -3.53 3.66
CA LEU A 164 -1.43 -2.84 3.90
C LEU A 164 -1.60 -1.33 4.06
N TYR A 165 -2.57 -0.73 3.33
CA TYR A 165 -2.73 0.71 3.34
C TYR A 165 -2.91 1.26 4.76
N PRO A 166 -2.20 2.28 5.15
CA PRO A 166 -1.40 3.22 4.36
C PRO A 166 0.10 2.87 4.27
N PHE A 167 0.49 1.64 4.57
CA PHE A 167 1.90 1.25 4.52
C PHE A 167 2.31 0.74 3.15
N SER A 168 3.49 1.17 2.70
CA SER A 168 4.32 0.50 1.71
C SER A 168 5.35 -0.35 2.45
N SER A 169 5.69 -1.52 1.92
CA SER A 169 6.64 -2.42 2.57
C SER A 169 7.53 -3.11 1.56
N TRP A 170 8.74 -3.46 1.99
CA TRP A 170 9.73 -4.15 1.18
C TRP A 170 10.57 -5.11 2.01
N LEU A 171 11.24 -6.04 1.30
CA LEU A 171 12.24 -6.92 1.89
C LEU A 171 13.63 -6.35 1.61
N GLU A 172 14.47 -6.34 2.63
CA GLU A 172 15.88 -5.95 2.53
C GLU A 172 16.76 -7.05 3.09
N ASN A 173 17.92 -7.26 2.46
CA ASN A 173 18.91 -8.22 2.95
C ASN A 173 19.89 -7.52 3.87
N GLU A 174 19.77 -7.76 5.16
CA GLU A 174 20.69 -7.29 6.19
C GLU A 174 21.58 -8.45 6.66
N ASN A 175 22.83 -8.44 6.25
CA ASN A 175 23.83 -9.44 6.64
C ASN A 175 23.38 -10.91 6.36
N GLY A 176 22.78 -11.15 5.20
CA GLY A 176 22.30 -12.47 4.79
C GLY A 176 20.95 -12.88 5.38
N LYS A 177 20.28 -11.99 6.10
CA LYS A 177 18.93 -12.22 6.64
C LYS A 177 17.94 -11.24 6.01
N ALA A 178 16.85 -11.78 5.47
CA ALA A 178 15.76 -10.93 5.00
C ALA A 178 15.07 -10.23 6.16
N ARG A 179 14.87 -8.91 6.01
CA ARG A 179 14.15 -8.06 6.95
C ARG A 179 12.98 -7.42 6.23
N VAL A 180 11.87 -7.32 6.91
CA VAL A 180 10.70 -6.60 6.39
C VAL A 180 10.73 -5.18 6.91
N HIS A 181 10.73 -4.23 5.98
CA HIS A 181 10.67 -2.81 6.27
C HIS A 181 9.33 -2.25 5.84
N ALA A 182 8.86 -1.20 6.50
CA ALA A 182 7.62 -0.52 6.15
C ALA A 182 7.70 0.97 6.43
N THR A 183 7.08 1.75 5.56
CA THR A 183 6.90 3.19 5.73
C THR A 183 5.50 3.58 5.28
N PHE A 184 5.08 4.81 5.54
CA PHE A 184 3.81 5.31 5.00
C PHE A 184 3.90 5.58 3.50
N GLN A 185 2.80 5.31 2.82
CA GLN A 185 2.60 5.66 1.42
C GLN A 185 1.77 6.94 1.32
N PHE A 186 2.39 8.00 0.87
CA PHE A 186 1.78 9.32 0.76
C PHE A 186 1.27 9.54 -0.66
N THR A 187 0.04 9.13 -0.91
CA THR A 187 -0.62 9.23 -2.24
C THR A 187 -1.40 10.53 -2.45
N GLY A 188 -1.48 11.38 -1.42
CA GLY A 188 -2.29 12.59 -1.46
C GLY A 188 -3.81 12.36 -1.33
N ASP A 189 -4.23 11.12 -1.12
CA ASP A 189 -5.66 10.75 -1.08
C ASP A 189 -6.18 10.49 0.33
N CYS A 190 -5.30 10.34 1.30
CA CYS A 190 -5.66 9.94 2.66
C CYS A 190 -5.74 11.15 3.61
N PRO A 191 -6.91 11.42 4.21
CA PRO A 191 -7.05 12.48 5.21
C PRO A 191 -6.52 12.09 6.59
N GLY A 192 -6.10 10.83 6.77
CA GLY A 192 -5.78 10.27 8.08
C GLY A 192 -4.43 10.64 8.64
N PHE A 193 -3.56 11.32 7.89
CA PHE A 193 -2.25 11.77 8.38
C PHE A 193 -2.37 12.99 9.27
N TYR A 194 -1.63 12.99 10.40
CA TYR A 194 -1.64 14.08 11.37
C TYR A 194 -0.30 14.19 12.11
N LEU A 195 -0.04 15.33 12.71
CA LEU A 195 1.15 15.59 13.50
C LEU A 195 0.95 15.22 14.98
N ALA A 196 1.96 14.61 15.60
CA ALA A 196 1.96 14.31 17.02
C ALA A 196 3.36 14.42 17.62
N LYS A 197 3.44 14.84 18.88
CA LYS A 197 4.71 14.95 19.65
C LYS A 197 5.22 13.61 20.17
N SER A 198 4.43 12.55 20.11
CA SER A 198 4.76 11.20 20.57
C SER A 198 4.27 10.16 19.58
N ILE A 199 5.03 9.07 19.45
CA ILE A 199 4.64 7.87 18.68
C ILE A 199 3.58 7.02 19.39
N ASP A 200 3.27 7.28 20.65
CA ASP A 200 2.39 6.46 21.46
C ASP A 200 1.02 6.15 20.83
N PRO A 201 0.36 7.09 20.14
CA PRO A 201 -0.91 6.80 19.45
C PRO A 201 -0.81 5.70 18.39
N MET A 202 0.39 5.47 17.83
CA MET A 202 0.60 4.46 16.80
C MET A 202 0.97 3.07 17.33
N LYS A 203 1.28 2.91 18.61
CA LYS A 203 1.81 1.64 19.15
C LYS A 203 0.93 0.44 18.81
N ASN A 204 -0.37 0.54 19.03
CA ASN A 204 -1.29 -0.55 18.72
C ASN A 204 -1.44 -0.77 17.21
N VAL A 205 -1.50 0.30 16.43
CA VAL A 205 -1.56 0.24 14.97
C VAL A 205 -0.33 -0.47 14.41
N LEU A 206 0.87 -0.09 14.84
CA LEU A 206 2.11 -0.73 14.40
C LEU A 206 2.17 -2.21 14.81
N LEU A 207 1.64 -2.55 16.00
CA LEU A 207 1.57 -3.93 16.47
C LEU A 207 0.66 -4.78 15.57
N ASP A 208 -0.53 -4.29 15.23
CA ASP A 208 -1.48 -4.97 14.36
C ASP A 208 -0.94 -5.09 12.94
N TYR A 209 -0.42 -3.99 12.40
CA TYR A 209 0.15 -3.97 11.06
C TYR A 209 1.43 -4.79 10.93
N SER A 210 2.21 -4.98 12.00
CA SER A 210 3.42 -5.80 11.93
C SER A 210 3.14 -7.22 11.43
N LYS A 211 2.04 -7.83 11.89
CA LYS A 211 1.63 -9.15 11.43
C LYS A 211 1.14 -9.11 9.97
N ILE A 212 0.27 -8.16 9.65
CA ILE A 212 -0.31 -8.02 8.29
C ILE A 212 0.81 -7.83 7.26
N ILE A 213 1.72 -6.91 7.52
CA ILE A 213 2.84 -6.58 6.63
C ILE A 213 3.79 -7.77 6.47
N TYR A 214 4.15 -8.43 7.56
CA TYR A 214 5.02 -9.59 7.52
C TYR A 214 4.40 -10.73 6.69
N ASP A 215 3.17 -11.13 7.01
CA ASP A 215 2.47 -12.20 6.32
C ASP A 215 2.30 -11.91 4.82
N TYR A 216 1.98 -10.65 4.47
CA TYR A 216 1.88 -10.24 3.06
C TYR A 216 3.21 -10.35 2.32
N ASN A 217 4.30 -9.85 2.89
CA ASN A 217 5.62 -9.89 2.24
C ASN A 217 6.10 -11.33 2.05
N MET A 218 5.87 -12.20 3.04
CA MET A 218 6.21 -13.61 2.93
C MET A 218 5.37 -14.31 1.85
N SER A 219 4.07 -14.06 1.82
CA SER A 219 3.17 -14.62 0.81
C SER A 219 3.45 -14.07 -0.59
N SER A 220 3.73 -12.77 -0.72
CA SER A 220 4.10 -12.14 -1.99
C SER A 220 5.39 -12.70 -2.55
N ASN A 221 6.44 -12.82 -1.72
CA ASN A 221 7.73 -13.42 -2.13
C ASN A 221 7.55 -14.87 -2.60
N ARG A 222 6.81 -15.68 -1.84
CA ARG A 222 6.47 -17.05 -2.23
C ARG A 222 5.76 -17.08 -3.59
N THR A 223 4.77 -16.20 -3.79
CA THR A 223 4.01 -16.10 -5.04
C THR A 223 4.90 -15.79 -6.23
N VAL A 224 5.81 -14.82 -6.10
CA VAL A 224 6.75 -14.44 -7.16
C VAL A 224 7.66 -15.61 -7.50
N ARG A 225 8.23 -16.26 -6.50
CA ARG A 225 9.11 -17.42 -6.69
C ARG A 225 8.40 -18.59 -7.39
N GLU A 226 7.18 -18.91 -6.96
CA GLU A 226 6.43 -20.05 -7.49
C GLU A 226 5.92 -19.83 -8.91
N ASN A 227 5.53 -18.61 -9.27
CA ASN A 227 4.89 -18.32 -10.54
C ASN A 227 5.85 -17.77 -11.61
N PHE A 228 6.93 -17.12 -11.20
CA PHE A 228 7.85 -16.43 -12.12
C PHE A 228 9.31 -16.93 -12.03
N GLY A 229 9.61 -17.84 -11.12
CA GLY A 229 10.95 -18.42 -10.97
C GLY A 229 12.02 -17.45 -10.46
N PHE A 230 11.65 -16.26 -10.00
CA PHE A 230 12.59 -15.29 -9.46
C PHE A 230 12.91 -15.64 -8.00
N VAL A 231 14.18 -15.76 -7.69
CA VAL A 231 14.68 -15.85 -6.32
C VAL A 231 14.91 -14.42 -5.86
N THR A 232 13.92 -13.83 -5.21
CA THR A 232 14.02 -12.45 -4.74
C THR A 232 14.87 -12.32 -3.47
N MET A 233 14.86 -13.31 -2.59
CA MET A 233 15.80 -13.48 -1.46
C MET A 233 15.72 -14.90 -0.91
N ASN A 234 16.84 -15.41 -0.39
CA ASN A 234 16.83 -16.56 0.49
C ASN A 234 16.31 -16.09 1.86
N ILE A 235 15.11 -16.49 2.21
CA ILE A 235 14.51 -16.27 3.53
C ILE A 235 14.87 -17.42 4.44
#